data_d24d44d54e6e2b5848b3cda3f6c95789
#
_entry.id   d24d44d54e6e2b5848b3cda3f6c95789
#
_cell.length_a   1.000
_cell.length_b   1.000
_cell.length_c   1.000
_cell.angle_alpha   90.00
_cell.angle_beta   90.00
_cell.angle_gamma   90.00
#
_symmetry.space_group_name_H-M   'P 1'
#
loop_
_entity.id
_entity.type
_entity.pdbx_description
1 polymer ?
#
loop_
_entity_poly.entity_id
_entity_poly.type
_entity_poly.pdbx_seq_one_letter_code
_entity_poly.pdbx_strand_id
1 'polypeptide(L)'
;IILIALAIAIIVYLLHWLYRRSSKEVSFVRTGMFGEKVVISGGAFVLPIIHNITQVGMRTLSLTIKRSGDKSLITKDRMRAELVTEFYTKVPPDKKAVSTAAQTLGNRTLDPEHLREVVQGRFADALGEVAANMTLDEIQENRGQFVKEVTKIADESIGHTGLALETVSMISLDQTPIEQFNPANTFDSQGLTQLTEQIEARKKKRNDITQDTKISIENKN
;
A
#
# COMPACT_ATOMS: atom_id res chain seq x y z
N ILE A 1 62.30 10.26 4.77
CA ILE A 1 61.21 10.52 5.70
C ILE A 1 60.02 11.22 5.00
N ILE A 2 60.26 12.31 4.25
CA ILE A 2 59.21 13.08 3.56
C ILE A 2 58.45 12.24 2.53
N LEU A 3 59.18 11.43 1.71
CA LEU A 3 58.54 10.55 0.72
C LEU A 3 57.66 9.46 1.34
N ILE A 4 58.08 8.92 2.49
CA ILE A 4 57.32 7.92 3.23
C ILE A 4 56.04 8.57 3.81
N ALA A 5 56.15 9.76 4.38
CA ALA A 5 55.01 10.50 4.90
C ALA A 5 54.00 10.85 3.79
N LEU A 6 54.47 11.25 2.62
CA LEU A 6 53.63 11.52 1.45
C LEU A 6 52.92 10.26 0.93
N ALA A 7 53.62 9.13 0.87
CA ALA A 7 53.01 7.86 0.47
C ALA A 7 51.93 7.40 1.42
N ILE A 8 52.13 7.53 2.72
CA ILE A 8 51.11 7.22 3.75
C ILE A 8 49.89 8.13 3.58
N ALA A 9 50.11 9.44 3.38
CA ALA A 9 48.99 10.39 3.18
C ALA A 9 48.15 10.04 1.95
N ILE A 10 48.80 9.65 0.85
CA ILE A 10 48.11 9.20 -0.38
C ILE A 10 47.29 7.92 -0.11
N ILE A 11 47.88 6.95 0.58
CA ILE A 11 47.17 5.69 0.91
C ILE A 11 45.97 5.97 1.79
N VAL A 12 46.10 6.78 2.83
CA VAL A 12 44.97 7.15 3.71
C VAL A 12 43.87 7.88 2.93
N TYR A 13 44.28 8.81 2.04
CA TYR A 13 43.32 9.51 1.19
C TYR A 13 42.59 8.55 0.24
N LEU A 14 43.27 7.61 -0.39
CA LEU A 14 42.69 6.60 -1.27
C LEU A 14 41.73 5.68 -0.49
N LEU A 15 42.12 5.22 0.69
CA LEU A 15 41.25 4.38 1.54
C LEU A 15 40.01 5.16 1.96
N HIS A 16 40.12 6.44 2.31
CA HIS A 16 38.98 7.27 2.65
C HIS A 16 38.07 7.47 1.44
N TRP A 17 38.59 7.72 0.25
CA TRP A 17 37.84 7.91 -0.98
C TRP A 17 37.09 6.63 -1.42
N LEU A 18 37.70 5.46 -1.23
CA LEU A 18 37.11 4.15 -1.57
C LEU A 18 36.09 3.67 -0.54
N TYR A 19 36.03 4.26 0.65
CA TYR A 19 35.13 3.83 1.70
C TYR A 19 33.76 4.49 1.56
N ARG A 20 32.73 3.69 1.19
CA ARG A 20 31.34 4.14 1.12
C ARG A 20 30.56 3.73 2.37
N ARG A 21 29.80 4.67 2.92
CA ARG A 21 28.97 4.47 4.12
C ARG A 21 27.49 4.36 3.70
N SER A 22 26.75 3.45 4.33
CA SER A 22 25.31 3.45 4.32
C SER A 22 24.78 4.44 5.36
N SER A 23 23.57 4.93 5.15
CA SER A 23 22.81 5.69 6.15
C SER A 23 21.61 4.85 6.65
N LYS A 24 20.91 5.35 7.67
CA LYS A 24 19.67 4.70 8.14
C LYS A 24 18.55 4.72 7.09
N GLU A 25 18.62 5.66 6.16
CA GLU A 25 17.60 5.86 5.12
C GLU A 25 17.96 5.23 3.79
N VAL A 26 19.25 4.97 3.55
CA VAL A 26 19.76 4.44 2.29
C VAL A 26 20.78 3.36 2.57
N SER A 27 20.46 2.15 2.19
CA SER A 27 21.37 1.02 2.10
C SER A 27 21.95 0.91 0.70
N PHE A 28 22.95 0.08 0.51
CA PHE A 28 23.47 -0.21 -0.82
C PHE A 28 23.89 -1.67 -0.97
N VAL A 29 23.74 -2.16 -2.18
CA VAL A 29 24.24 -3.47 -2.60
C VAL A 29 25.43 -3.27 -3.51
N ARG A 30 26.57 -3.82 -3.11
CA ARG A 30 27.78 -3.85 -3.91
C ARG A 30 27.85 -5.17 -4.65
N THR A 31 27.94 -5.13 -5.97
CA THR A 31 28.16 -6.29 -6.84
C THR A 31 29.51 -6.16 -7.56
N GLY A 32 30.09 -7.26 -7.96
CA GLY A 32 31.37 -7.27 -8.70
C GLY A 32 32.25 -8.44 -8.33
N MET A 33 33.56 -8.25 -8.46
CA MET A 33 34.60 -9.31 -8.45
C MET A 33 34.55 -10.26 -7.22
N PHE A 34 34.08 -9.80 -6.07
CA PHE A 34 34.01 -10.62 -4.85
C PHE A 34 32.56 -10.99 -4.47
N GLY A 35 31.67 -11.06 -5.47
CA GLY A 35 30.28 -11.37 -5.27
C GLY A 35 29.45 -10.19 -4.73
N GLU A 36 28.24 -10.51 -4.31
CA GLU A 36 27.29 -9.54 -3.76
C GLU A 36 27.56 -9.29 -2.27
N LYS A 37 27.58 -8.01 -1.87
CA LYS A 37 27.61 -7.61 -0.47
C LYS A 37 26.54 -6.55 -0.19
N VAL A 38 25.58 -6.90 0.65
CA VAL A 38 24.53 -5.99 1.13
C VAL A 38 25.05 -5.24 2.35
N VAL A 39 24.97 -3.90 2.31
CA VAL A 39 25.39 -3.01 3.38
C VAL A 39 24.19 -2.20 3.86
N ILE A 40 23.63 -2.62 5.00
CA ILE A 40 22.47 -1.97 5.63
C ILE A 40 22.95 -0.93 6.64
N SER A 41 23.99 -1.27 7.41
CA SER A 41 24.60 -0.40 8.40
C SER A 41 26.12 -0.44 8.30
N GLY A 42 26.79 0.68 8.59
CA GLY A 42 28.25 0.79 8.48
C GLY A 42 28.69 1.17 7.08
N GLY A 43 29.68 0.49 6.54
CA GLY A 43 30.22 0.80 5.22
C GLY A 43 30.99 -0.35 4.60
N ALA A 44 31.40 -0.18 3.36
CA ALA A 44 32.26 -1.10 2.63
C ALA A 44 33.24 -0.36 1.72
N PHE A 45 34.34 -1.01 1.45
CA PHE A 45 35.27 -0.55 0.41
C PHE A 45 34.68 -0.88 -0.96
N VAL A 46 34.69 0.11 -1.82
CA VAL A 46 34.20 0.04 -3.19
C VAL A 46 35.28 0.51 -4.15
N LEU A 47 35.70 -0.37 -5.02
CA LEU A 47 36.60 -0.05 -6.10
C LEU A 47 35.79 0.24 -7.37
N PRO A 48 35.73 1.49 -7.85
CA PRO A 48 34.83 1.88 -8.95
C PRO A 48 35.01 1.11 -10.26
N ILE A 49 36.21 0.53 -10.48
CA ILE A 49 36.51 -0.19 -11.71
C ILE A 49 35.90 -1.62 -11.71
N ILE A 50 35.82 -2.25 -10.53
CA ILE A 50 35.44 -3.67 -10.40
C ILE A 50 34.19 -3.91 -9.61
N HIS A 51 33.65 -2.87 -8.98
CA HIS A 51 32.40 -2.95 -8.20
C HIS A 51 31.36 -1.97 -8.72
N ASN A 52 30.14 -2.45 -8.82
CA ASN A 52 28.97 -1.62 -9.03
C ASN A 52 28.20 -1.47 -7.71
N ILE A 53 27.54 -0.32 -7.53
CA ILE A 53 26.71 -0.02 -6.36
C ILE A 53 25.31 0.28 -6.83
N THR A 54 24.33 -0.44 -6.25
CA THR A 54 22.92 -0.11 -6.35
C THR A 54 22.45 0.40 -5.00
N GLN A 55 21.97 1.63 -4.94
CA GLN A 55 21.39 2.21 -3.73
C GLN A 55 19.95 1.80 -3.58
N VAL A 56 19.52 1.57 -2.32
CA VAL A 56 18.15 1.18 -1.97
C VAL A 56 17.64 2.10 -0.87
N GLY A 57 16.54 2.81 -1.15
CA GLY A 57 15.86 3.63 -0.19
C GLY A 57 15.11 2.75 0.83
N MET A 58 15.27 3.06 2.11
CA MET A 58 14.63 2.33 3.22
C MET A 58 13.60 3.18 3.96
N ARG A 59 13.29 4.37 3.43
CA ARG A 59 12.24 5.22 4.00
C ARG A 59 10.88 4.60 3.81
N THR A 60 10.00 4.78 4.79
CA THR A 60 8.59 4.41 4.63
C THR A 60 7.92 5.34 3.62
N LEU A 61 7.27 4.76 2.63
CA LEU A 61 6.41 5.44 1.67
C LEU A 61 4.96 5.32 2.14
N SER A 62 4.27 6.45 2.28
CA SER A 62 2.81 6.47 2.43
C SER A 62 2.15 6.65 1.06
N LEU A 63 1.11 5.87 0.82
CA LEU A 63 0.33 5.92 -0.40
C LEU A 63 -1.16 5.88 -0.08
N THR A 64 -1.87 6.96 -0.41
CA THR A 64 -3.33 7.01 -0.29
C THR A 64 -3.96 6.51 -1.58
N ILE A 65 -4.80 5.48 -1.47
CA ILE A 65 -5.60 4.95 -2.58
C ILE A 65 -7.05 5.35 -2.34
N LYS A 66 -7.59 6.11 -3.29
CA LYS A 66 -8.99 6.48 -3.34
C LYS A 66 -9.70 5.69 -4.43
N ARG A 67 -10.75 4.96 -4.05
CA ARG A 67 -11.65 4.24 -4.96
C ARG A 67 -13.04 4.86 -4.84
N SER A 68 -13.45 5.64 -5.84
CA SER A 68 -14.74 6.36 -5.84
C SER A 68 -15.29 6.48 -7.26
N GLY A 69 -16.58 6.73 -7.37
CA GLY A 69 -17.28 6.86 -8.65
C GLY A 69 -17.17 5.60 -9.50
N ASP A 70 -16.77 5.76 -10.76
CA ASP A 70 -16.60 4.64 -11.71
C ASP A 70 -15.54 3.62 -11.27
N LYS A 71 -14.59 4.05 -10.44
CA LYS A 71 -13.52 3.22 -9.87
C LYS A 71 -13.85 2.68 -8.48
N SER A 72 -15.09 2.84 -7.99
CA SER A 72 -15.53 2.29 -6.72
C SER A 72 -15.40 0.76 -6.71
N LEU A 73 -15.28 0.20 -5.52
CA LEU A 73 -15.17 -1.25 -5.36
C LEU A 73 -16.55 -1.90 -5.51
N ILE A 74 -16.59 -3.08 -6.11
CA ILE A 74 -17.81 -3.90 -6.18
C ILE A 74 -17.68 -4.98 -5.10
N THR A 75 -18.62 -4.98 -4.18
CA THR A 75 -18.69 -5.94 -3.08
C THR A 75 -19.36 -7.25 -3.51
N LYS A 76 -19.31 -8.26 -2.63
CA LYS A 76 -19.92 -9.58 -2.86
C LYS A 76 -21.42 -9.48 -3.15
N ASP A 77 -22.12 -8.57 -2.52
CA ASP A 77 -23.55 -8.28 -2.70
C ASP A 77 -23.83 -7.31 -3.84
N ARG A 78 -22.86 -7.10 -4.77
CA ARG A 78 -22.99 -6.23 -5.94
C ARG A 78 -23.22 -4.75 -5.63
N MET A 79 -22.95 -4.33 -4.40
CA MET A 79 -22.99 -2.93 -4.03
C MET A 79 -21.69 -2.24 -4.46
N ARG A 80 -21.78 -0.94 -4.74
CA ARG A 80 -20.60 -0.11 -4.99
C ARG A 80 -20.19 0.60 -3.71
N ALA A 81 -18.94 0.40 -3.32
CA ALA A 81 -18.34 1.00 -2.13
C ALA A 81 -17.24 1.99 -2.51
N GLU A 82 -17.33 3.19 -1.97
CA GLU A 82 -16.26 4.18 -2.03
C GLU A 82 -15.34 4.00 -0.83
N LEU A 83 -14.06 3.89 -1.10
CA LEU A 83 -13.07 3.59 -0.08
C LEU A 83 -11.85 4.51 -0.23
N VAL A 84 -11.37 5.04 0.89
CA VAL A 84 -10.08 5.70 1.00
C VAL A 84 -9.22 4.93 1.99
N THR A 85 -8.10 4.40 1.50
CA THR A 85 -7.17 3.60 2.29
C THR A 85 -5.76 4.12 2.13
N GLU A 86 -5.02 4.16 3.21
CA GLU A 86 -3.62 4.56 3.23
C GLU A 86 -2.73 3.36 3.53
N PHE A 87 -1.74 3.14 2.68
CA PHE A 87 -0.77 2.06 2.77
C PHE A 87 0.59 2.62 3.13
N TYR A 88 1.27 2.00 4.09
CA TYR A 88 2.63 2.31 4.47
C TYR A 88 3.53 1.14 4.10
N THR A 89 4.48 1.37 3.20
CA THR A 89 5.41 0.35 2.72
C THR A 89 6.83 0.82 2.80
N LYS A 90 7.77 -0.10 3.04
CA LYS A 90 9.21 0.16 3.07
C LYS A 90 10.01 -1.07 2.64
N VAL A 91 11.29 -0.89 2.36
CA VAL A 91 12.23 -2.00 2.29
C VAL A 91 12.66 -2.34 3.72
N PRO A 92 12.38 -3.54 4.24
CA PRO A 92 12.80 -3.91 5.58
C PRO A 92 14.34 -4.01 5.68
N PRO A 93 14.92 -3.76 6.88
CA PRO A 93 16.36 -3.81 7.09
C PRO A 93 16.87 -5.26 7.19
N ASP A 94 16.54 -6.06 6.20
CA ASP A 94 16.99 -7.43 6.01
C ASP A 94 17.83 -7.56 4.74
N LYS A 95 18.89 -8.35 4.79
CA LYS A 95 19.82 -8.52 3.66
C LYS A 95 19.12 -9.08 2.42
N LYS A 96 18.22 -10.04 2.61
CA LYS A 96 17.46 -10.66 1.50
C LYS A 96 16.54 -9.64 0.84
N ALA A 97 15.78 -8.89 1.64
CA ALA A 97 14.85 -7.87 1.14
C ALA A 97 15.59 -6.76 0.40
N VAL A 98 16.69 -6.25 0.96
CA VAL A 98 17.51 -5.20 0.33
C VAL A 98 18.15 -5.70 -0.97
N SER A 99 18.64 -6.93 -1.02
CA SER A 99 19.17 -7.55 -2.25
C SER A 99 18.08 -7.69 -3.31
N THR A 100 16.91 -8.21 -2.94
CA THR A 100 15.76 -8.34 -3.85
C THR A 100 15.31 -6.97 -4.36
N ALA A 101 15.17 -5.97 -3.49
CA ALA A 101 14.80 -4.61 -3.88
C ALA A 101 15.82 -3.98 -4.82
N ALA A 102 17.13 -4.20 -4.59
CA ALA A 102 18.18 -3.74 -5.48
C ALA A 102 18.08 -4.35 -6.88
N GLN A 103 17.72 -5.64 -6.97
CA GLN A 103 17.60 -6.37 -8.24
C GLN A 103 16.33 -6.00 -9.01
N THR A 104 15.20 -5.83 -8.31
CA THR A 104 13.87 -5.63 -8.93
C THR A 104 13.58 -4.16 -9.19
N LEU A 105 13.87 -3.31 -8.23
CA LEU A 105 13.53 -1.87 -8.25
C LEU A 105 14.77 -0.99 -8.45
N GLY A 106 15.91 -1.42 -7.93
CA GLY A 106 17.17 -0.67 -8.03
C GLY A 106 17.04 0.74 -7.43
N ASN A 107 17.60 1.72 -8.13
CA ASN A 107 17.56 3.12 -7.70
C ASN A 107 16.15 3.75 -7.67
N ARG A 108 15.13 3.09 -8.24
CA ARG A 108 13.72 3.55 -8.17
C ARG A 108 13.20 3.60 -6.74
N THR A 109 13.79 2.84 -5.83
CA THR A 109 13.47 2.89 -4.40
C THR A 109 13.78 4.23 -3.73
N LEU A 110 14.63 5.05 -4.35
CA LEU A 110 14.99 6.38 -3.89
C LEU A 110 13.99 7.45 -4.33
N ASP A 111 13.19 7.16 -5.36
CA ASP A 111 12.19 8.06 -5.89
C ASP A 111 10.78 7.62 -5.45
N PRO A 112 10.13 8.39 -4.57
CA PRO A 112 8.79 8.06 -4.06
C PRO A 112 7.72 7.95 -5.16
N GLU A 113 7.79 8.76 -6.23
CA GLU A 113 6.80 8.74 -7.29
C GLU A 113 6.90 7.47 -8.14
N HIS A 114 8.11 7.07 -8.53
CA HIS A 114 8.30 5.81 -9.24
C HIS A 114 7.92 4.59 -8.41
N LEU A 115 8.21 4.62 -7.10
CA LEU A 115 7.82 3.54 -6.20
C LEU A 115 6.30 3.46 -6.06
N ARG A 116 5.63 4.63 -5.98
CA ARG A 116 4.17 4.73 -5.95
C ARG A 116 3.53 4.10 -7.19
N GLU A 117 4.03 4.40 -8.38
CA GLU A 117 3.53 3.81 -9.63
C GLU A 117 3.60 2.28 -9.62
N VAL A 118 4.69 1.71 -9.08
CA VAL A 118 4.88 0.25 -9.03
C VAL A 118 3.88 -0.43 -8.10
N VAL A 119 3.56 0.16 -6.94
CA VAL A 119 2.74 -0.50 -5.92
C VAL A 119 1.26 -0.13 -5.99
N GLN A 120 0.90 1.01 -6.58
CA GLN A 120 -0.47 1.52 -6.61
C GLN A 120 -1.48 0.53 -7.21
N GLY A 121 -1.14 -0.08 -8.33
CA GLY A 121 -1.99 -1.08 -8.98
C GLY A 121 -2.23 -2.29 -8.09
N ARG A 122 -1.17 -2.82 -7.50
CA ARG A 122 -1.24 -4.00 -6.62
C ARG A 122 -2.08 -3.80 -5.38
N PHE A 123 -1.98 -2.62 -4.75
CA PHE A 123 -2.80 -2.29 -3.59
C PHE A 123 -4.26 -2.07 -3.98
N ALA A 124 -4.50 -1.46 -5.14
CA ALA A 124 -5.85 -1.31 -5.68
C ALA A 124 -6.49 -2.67 -5.99
N ASP A 125 -5.73 -3.61 -6.53
CA ASP A 125 -6.18 -4.97 -6.82
C ASP A 125 -6.46 -5.74 -5.53
N ALA A 126 -5.60 -5.64 -4.51
CA ALA A 126 -5.83 -6.27 -3.21
C ALA A 126 -7.12 -5.77 -2.54
N LEU A 127 -7.40 -4.45 -2.61
CA LEU A 127 -8.67 -3.88 -2.13
C LEU A 127 -9.87 -4.47 -2.89
N GLY A 128 -9.76 -4.58 -4.21
CA GLY A 128 -10.83 -5.15 -5.06
C GLY A 128 -11.10 -6.61 -4.76
N GLU A 129 -10.05 -7.42 -4.58
CA GLU A 129 -10.15 -8.84 -4.28
C GLU A 129 -10.86 -9.10 -2.94
N VAL A 130 -10.47 -8.39 -1.89
CA VAL A 130 -11.11 -8.55 -0.58
C VAL A 130 -12.55 -8.04 -0.60
N ALA A 131 -12.81 -6.88 -1.24
CA ALA A 131 -14.15 -6.33 -1.36
C ALA A 131 -15.10 -7.29 -2.10
N ALA A 132 -14.63 -7.99 -3.13
CA ALA A 132 -15.44 -8.96 -3.87
C ALA A 132 -15.82 -10.20 -3.03
N ASN A 133 -15.14 -10.45 -1.92
CA ASN A 133 -15.40 -11.57 -1.01
C ASN A 133 -16.25 -11.21 0.21
N MET A 134 -16.50 -9.93 0.48
CA MET A 134 -17.26 -9.42 1.62
C MET A 134 -18.45 -8.57 1.16
N THR A 135 -19.56 -8.61 1.88
CA THR A 135 -20.67 -7.67 1.66
C THR A 135 -20.34 -6.28 2.20
N LEU A 136 -21.05 -5.26 1.75
CA LEU A 136 -20.82 -3.90 2.24
C LEU A 136 -21.06 -3.79 3.77
N ASP A 137 -22.11 -4.46 4.26
CA ASP A 137 -22.42 -4.51 5.69
C ASP A 137 -21.29 -5.23 6.47
N GLU A 138 -20.77 -6.37 5.98
CA GLU A 138 -19.65 -7.08 6.60
C GLU A 138 -18.38 -6.22 6.67
N ILE A 139 -18.06 -5.47 5.61
CA ILE A 139 -16.91 -4.56 5.61
C ILE A 139 -17.10 -3.44 6.65
N GLN A 140 -18.33 -2.90 6.75
CA GLN A 140 -18.65 -1.83 7.70
C GLN A 140 -18.58 -2.30 9.15
N GLU A 141 -19.10 -3.48 9.45
CA GLU A 141 -19.14 -4.04 10.79
C GLU A 141 -17.78 -4.60 11.23
N ASN A 142 -17.05 -5.21 10.29
CA ASN A 142 -15.78 -5.91 10.54
C ASN A 142 -14.58 -5.24 9.84
N ARG A 143 -14.45 -3.92 9.96
CA ARG A 143 -13.35 -3.15 9.32
C ARG A 143 -11.97 -3.73 9.61
N GLY A 144 -11.74 -4.19 10.85
CA GLY A 144 -10.46 -4.78 11.24
C GLY A 144 -10.13 -6.06 10.49
N GLN A 145 -11.14 -6.90 10.21
CA GLN A 145 -10.94 -8.11 9.42
C GLN A 145 -10.65 -7.77 7.95
N PHE A 146 -11.42 -6.84 7.38
CA PHE A 146 -11.17 -6.34 6.01
C PHE A 146 -9.72 -5.84 5.86
N VAL A 147 -9.27 -4.95 6.76
CA VAL A 147 -7.90 -4.42 6.75
C VAL A 147 -6.88 -5.54 6.88
N LYS A 148 -7.12 -6.54 7.73
CA LYS A 148 -6.21 -7.69 7.90
C LYS A 148 -6.08 -8.54 6.63
N GLU A 149 -7.19 -8.82 5.95
CA GLU A 149 -7.17 -9.58 4.69
C GLU A 149 -6.49 -8.77 3.57
N VAL A 150 -6.80 -7.47 3.46
CA VAL A 150 -6.13 -6.56 2.51
C VAL A 150 -4.63 -6.51 2.78
N THR A 151 -4.22 -6.41 4.05
CA THR A 151 -2.81 -6.40 4.44
C THR A 151 -2.10 -7.66 3.96
N LYS A 152 -2.71 -8.82 4.18
CA LYS A 152 -2.15 -10.12 3.77
C LYS A 152 -1.95 -10.19 2.26
N ILE A 153 -2.99 -9.92 1.47
CA ILE A 153 -2.94 -10.01 0.00
C ILE A 153 -1.97 -8.97 -0.57
N ALA A 154 -2.02 -7.74 -0.05
CA ALA A 154 -1.13 -6.67 -0.49
C ALA A 154 0.35 -6.99 -0.19
N ASP A 155 0.67 -7.48 1.01
CA ASP A 155 2.04 -7.86 1.40
C ASP A 155 2.57 -9.03 0.53
N GLU A 156 1.76 -10.04 0.29
CA GLU A 156 2.10 -11.15 -0.61
C GLU A 156 2.38 -10.64 -2.03
N SER A 157 1.59 -9.68 -2.53
CA SER A 157 1.72 -9.15 -3.89
C SER A 157 2.98 -8.32 -4.10
N ILE A 158 3.48 -7.62 -3.07
CA ILE A 158 4.69 -6.78 -3.16
C ILE A 158 5.94 -7.48 -2.66
N GLY A 159 5.82 -8.56 -1.88
CA GLY A 159 6.95 -9.24 -1.22
C GLY A 159 8.06 -9.68 -2.17
N HIS A 160 7.70 -10.10 -3.40
CA HIS A 160 8.67 -10.48 -4.42
C HIS A 160 9.51 -9.31 -4.97
N THR A 161 9.15 -8.06 -4.66
CA THR A 161 9.93 -6.88 -5.03
C THR A 161 10.92 -6.46 -3.96
N GLY A 162 10.94 -7.12 -2.80
CA GLY A 162 11.75 -6.77 -1.65
C GLY A 162 11.13 -5.67 -0.79
N LEU A 163 9.91 -5.24 -1.10
CA LEU A 163 9.10 -4.36 -0.25
C LEU A 163 8.33 -5.18 0.78
N ALA A 164 8.04 -4.57 1.91
CA ALA A 164 7.12 -5.10 2.91
C ALA A 164 6.10 -4.05 3.29
N LEU A 165 4.89 -4.48 3.55
CA LEU A 165 3.82 -3.64 4.02
C LEU A 165 3.96 -3.46 5.53
N GLU A 166 4.00 -2.22 6.00
CA GLU A 166 4.16 -1.89 7.41
C GLU A 166 2.79 -1.78 8.09
N THR A 167 1.88 -1.04 7.48
CA THR A 167 0.53 -0.80 8.00
C THR A 167 -0.42 -0.44 6.88
N VAL A 168 -1.69 -0.82 7.04
CA VAL A 168 -2.82 -0.38 6.22
C VAL A 168 -3.84 0.30 7.12
N SER A 169 -4.31 1.47 6.71
CA SER A 169 -5.32 2.24 7.43
C SER A 169 -6.49 2.55 6.52
N MET A 170 -7.70 2.13 6.90
CA MET A 170 -8.93 2.52 6.23
C MET A 170 -9.38 3.88 6.79
N ILE A 171 -9.37 4.93 5.95
CA ILE A 171 -9.74 6.29 6.34
C ILE A 171 -11.25 6.48 6.27
N SER A 172 -11.86 6.12 5.14
CA SER A 172 -13.31 6.19 4.96
C SER A 172 -13.83 4.99 4.18
N LEU A 173 -15.09 4.66 4.46
CA LEU A 173 -15.89 3.70 3.70
C LEU A 173 -17.30 4.28 3.60
N ASP A 174 -17.74 4.49 2.38
CA ASP A 174 -19.06 5.02 2.06
C ASP A 174 -19.70 4.21 0.94
N GLN A 175 -21.02 4.25 0.88
CA GLN A 175 -21.76 3.69 -0.24
C GLN A 175 -21.75 4.67 -1.40
N THR A 176 -21.47 4.19 -2.62
CA THR A 176 -21.55 5.02 -3.82
C THR A 176 -23.00 5.51 -4.03
N PRO A 177 -23.21 6.82 -4.30
CA PRO A 177 -24.53 7.37 -4.62
C PRO A 177 -25.19 6.66 -5.80
N ILE A 178 -26.54 6.54 -5.74
CA ILE A 178 -27.33 5.83 -6.77
C ILE A 178 -27.10 6.39 -8.17
N GLU A 179 -26.92 7.69 -8.28
CA GLU A 179 -26.74 8.42 -9.53
C GLU A 179 -25.49 8.00 -10.31
N GLN A 180 -24.54 7.36 -9.62
CA GLN A 180 -23.27 6.90 -10.21
C GLN A 180 -23.32 5.44 -10.70
N PHE A 181 -24.45 4.74 -10.47
CA PHE A 181 -24.65 3.42 -11.02
C PHE A 181 -25.05 3.52 -12.50
N ASN A 182 -24.45 2.68 -13.34
CA ASN A 182 -24.80 2.59 -14.75
C ASN A 182 -25.91 1.53 -14.99
N PRO A 183 -27.15 1.92 -15.27
CA PRO A 183 -28.24 0.95 -15.48
C PRO A 183 -28.03 0.01 -16.66
N ALA A 184 -27.18 0.39 -17.62
CA ALA A 184 -26.86 -0.44 -18.78
C ALA A 184 -25.82 -1.53 -18.47
N ASN A 185 -25.17 -1.47 -17.30
CA ASN A 185 -24.23 -2.48 -16.84
C ASN A 185 -24.98 -3.52 -15.98
N THR A 186 -24.85 -4.80 -16.31
CA THR A 186 -25.53 -5.91 -15.62
C THR A 186 -25.19 -5.96 -14.12
N PHE A 187 -23.96 -5.69 -13.74
CA PHE A 187 -23.55 -5.70 -12.32
C PHE A 187 -24.16 -4.52 -11.58
N ASP A 188 -24.15 -3.34 -12.18
CA ASP A 188 -24.73 -2.14 -11.58
C ASP A 188 -26.26 -2.22 -11.49
N SER A 189 -26.92 -2.80 -12.49
CA SER A 189 -28.38 -2.97 -12.50
C SER A 189 -28.84 -3.92 -11.38
N GLN A 190 -28.06 -4.97 -11.08
CA GLN A 190 -28.33 -5.86 -9.94
C GLN A 190 -28.18 -5.11 -8.60
N GLY A 191 -27.08 -4.36 -8.44
CA GLY A 191 -26.86 -3.53 -7.26
C GLY A 191 -27.95 -2.46 -7.07
N LEU A 192 -28.37 -1.80 -8.15
CA LEU A 192 -29.48 -0.84 -8.13
C LEU A 192 -30.79 -1.44 -7.66
N THR A 193 -31.15 -2.62 -8.17
CA THR A 193 -32.37 -3.32 -7.77
C THR A 193 -32.33 -3.61 -6.27
N GLN A 194 -31.26 -4.22 -5.80
CA GLN A 194 -31.09 -4.56 -4.39
C GLN A 194 -31.10 -3.33 -3.49
N LEU A 195 -30.40 -2.26 -3.89
CA LEU A 195 -30.38 -1.00 -3.15
C LEU A 195 -31.76 -0.35 -3.07
N THR A 196 -32.50 -0.33 -4.18
CA THR A 196 -33.85 0.22 -4.24
C THR A 196 -34.79 -0.55 -3.32
N GLU A 197 -34.75 -1.89 -3.35
CA GLU A 197 -35.52 -2.73 -2.45
C GLU A 197 -35.22 -2.46 -0.97
N GLN A 198 -33.94 -2.33 -0.61
CA GLN A 198 -33.55 -2.01 0.77
C GLN A 198 -34.01 -0.61 1.18
N ILE A 199 -33.92 0.39 0.33
CA ILE A 199 -34.36 1.76 0.61
C ILE A 199 -35.87 1.78 0.84
N GLU A 200 -36.66 1.16 -0.03
CA GLU A 200 -38.11 1.14 0.09
C GLU A 200 -38.57 0.33 1.34
N ALA A 201 -37.93 -0.80 1.62
CA ALA A 201 -38.18 -1.55 2.84
C ALA A 201 -37.92 -0.74 4.12
N ARG A 202 -36.77 -0.04 4.16
CA ARG A 202 -36.44 0.84 5.29
C ARG A 202 -37.33 2.06 5.39
N LYS A 203 -37.82 2.61 4.28
CA LYS A 203 -38.75 3.72 4.22
C LYS A 203 -40.14 3.30 4.77
N LYS A 204 -40.63 2.13 4.36
CA LYS A 204 -41.85 1.53 4.88
C LYS A 204 -41.74 1.37 6.40
N LYS A 205 -40.69 0.72 6.90
CA LYS A 205 -40.46 0.52 8.33
C LYS A 205 -40.44 1.84 9.13
N ARG A 206 -39.80 2.89 8.57
CA ARG A 206 -39.79 4.23 9.21
C ARG A 206 -41.21 4.83 9.26
N ASN A 207 -42.00 4.68 8.19
CA ASN A 207 -43.38 5.16 8.17
C ASN A 207 -44.27 4.44 9.22
N ASP A 208 -44.11 3.12 9.32
CA ASP A 208 -44.83 2.31 10.31
C ASP A 208 -44.51 2.77 11.74
N ILE A 209 -43.20 2.91 12.07
CA ILE A 209 -42.77 3.43 13.37
C ILE A 209 -43.32 4.84 13.65
N THR A 210 -43.33 5.71 12.64
CA THR A 210 -43.82 7.08 12.79
C THR A 210 -45.31 7.10 13.06
N GLN A 211 -46.10 6.24 12.36
CA GLN A 211 -47.55 6.10 12.59
C GLN A 211 -47.85 5.52 13.96
N ASP A 212 -47.19 4.44 14.36
CA ASP A 212 -47.36 3.81 15.68
C ASP A 212 -47.04 4.81 16.82
N THR A 213 -45.97 5.62 16.61
CA THR A 213 -45.63 6.67 17.58
C THR A 213 -46.71 7.74 17.68
N LYS A 214 -47.31 8.20 16.56
CA LYS A 214 -48.40 9.16 16.54
C LYS A 214 -49.63 8.61 17.25
N ILE A 215 -50.06 7.37 16.94
CA ILE A 215 -51.19 6.67 17.58
C ILE A 215 -50.93 6.55 19.08
N SER A 216 -49.72 6.21 19.50
CA SER A 216 -49.35 6.10 20.92
C SER A 216 -49.44 7.43 21.67
N ILE A 217 -49.10 8.55 20.99
CA ILE A 217 -49.24 9.90 21.57
C ILE A 217 -50.71 10.31 21.67
N GLU A 218 -51.51 10.07 20.63
CA GLU A 218 -52.93 10.38 20.62
C GLU A 218 -53.71 9.60 21.69
N ASN A 219 -53.36 8.34 21.91
CA ASN A 219 -53.97 7.50 22.94
C ASN A 219 -53.57 7.87 24.38
N LYS A 220 -52.56 8.71 24.60
CA LYS A 220 -52.11 9.19 25.91
C LYS A 220 -52.64 10.57 26.28
N ASN A 221 -53.23 11.30 25.36
CA ASN A 221 -53.88 12.59 25.56
C ASN A 221 -55.41 12.40 25.72
#